data_ab4d9e2ebf95c507922317cafde232ed
#
_entry.id   ab4d9e2ebf95c507922317cafde232ed
#
_cell.length_a   1.000
_cell.length_b   1.000
_cell.length_c   1.000
_cell.angle_alpha   90.00
_cell.angle_beta   90.00
_cell.angle_gamma   90.00
#
_symmetry.space_group_name_H-M   'P 1'
#
loop_
_entity.id
_entity.type
_entity.pdbx_description
1 polymer ?
#
loop_
_entity_poly.entity_id
_entity_poly.type
_entity_poly.pdbx_seq_one_letter_code
_entity_poly.pdbx_strand_id
1 'polypeptide(L)'
;MSTTPRQLALLAAETCDEKKAKDIVVLDVRKITTISDYFIVCSTSNERQARAIADDLRVRMKEIGKREMGVEGIEDARWVLQDFGDIVLHIFHESQREFYDIEGLWADAKQVRWKKPSKKS
;
A
#
# COMPACT_ATOMS: atom_id res chain seq x y z
N MET A 1 11.74 -17.20 11.14
CA MET A 1 11.59 -17.08 9.73
C MET A 1 11.47 -15.68 9.30
N SER A 2 12.18 -15.29 8.28
CA SER A 2 12.06 -13.91 7.84
C SER A 2 10.88 -13.75 6.91
N THR A 3 10.28 -12.58 6.98
CA THR A 3 9.17 -12.23 6.13
C THR A 3 9.73 -11.63 4.84
N THR A 4 9.30 -12.14 3.71
CA THR A 4 9.80 -11.63 2.42
C THR A 4 9.11 -10.32 2.07
N PRO A 5 9.73 -9.50 1.22
CA PRO A 5 9.06 -8.27 0.76
C PRO A 5 7.70 -8.53 0.12
N ARG A 6 7.56 -9.65 -0.60
CA ARG A 6 6.28 -9.99 -1.19
C ARG A 6 5.21 -10.23 -0.12
N GLN A 7 5.60 -10.92 0.95
CA GLN A 7 4.67 -11.15 2.06
C GLN A 7 4.28 -9.85 2.75
N LEU A 8 5.21 -8.91 2.86
CA LEU A 8 4.91 -7.60 3.42
C LEU A 8 3.93 -6.85 2.52
N ALA A 9 4.11 -6.94 1.21
CA ALA A 9 3.22 -6.28 0.28
C ALA A 9 1.81 -6.85 0.37
N LEU A 10 1.70 -8.17 0.52
CA LEU A 10 0.39 -8.81 0.66
C LEU A 10 -0.28 -8.41 1.97
N LEU A 11 0.49 -8.30 3.03
CA LEU A 11 -0.03 -7.85 4.31
C LEU A 11 -0.59 -6.43 4.20
N ALA A 12 0.13 -5.56 3.52
CA ALA A 12 -0.31 -4.19 3.33
C ALA A 12 -1.61 -4.15 2.52
N ALA A 13 -1.68 -4.92 1.45
CA ALA A 13 -2.88 -4.96 0.62
C ALA A 13 -4.07 -5.49 1.40
N GLU A 14 -3.87 -6.53 2.20
CA GLU A 14 -4.92 -7.09 3.02
C GLU A 14 -5.40 -6.09 4.08
N THR A 15 -4.48 -5.32 4.65
CA THR A 15 -4.85 -4.30 5.62
C THR A 15 -5.75 -3.24 4.96
N CYS A 16 -5.39 -2.82 3.74
CA CYS A 16 -6.21 -1.88 3.00
C CYS A 16 -7.60 -2.44 2.74
N ASP A 17 -7.67 -3.71 2.36
CA ASP A 17 -8.93 -4.36 2.03
C ASP A 17 -9.81 -4.49 3.27
N GLU A 18 -9.25 -4.84 4.40
CA GLU A 18 -10.01 -4.95 5.64
C GLU A 18 -10.58 -3.63 6.08
N LYS A 19 -9.90 -2.54 5.74
CA LYS A 19 -10.39 -1.19 6.06
C LYS A 19 -11.25 -0.61 4.94
N LYS A 20 -11.65 -1.44 3.98
CA LYS A 20 -12.60 -1.05 2.93
C LYS A 20 -12.05 -0.07 1.90
N ALA A 21 -10.74 -0.03 1.74
CA ALA A 21 -10.15 0.78 0.67
C ALA A 21 -10.55 0.22 -0.68
N LYS A 22 -10.53 1.06 -1.70
CA LYS A 22 -10.92 0.69 -3.06
C LYS A 22 -9.70 0.71 -3.97
N ASP A 23 -9.84 0.04 -5.10
CA ASP A 23 -8.84 0.07 -6.18
C ASP A 23 -7.44 -0.25 -5.66
N ILE A 24 -7.34 -1.35 -4.92
CA ILE A 24 -6.09 -1.77 -4.33
C ILE A 24 -5.26 -2.51 -5.38
N VAL A 25 -4.05 -2.02 -5.64
CA VAL A 25 -3.13 -2.69 -6.54
C VAL A 25 -1.77 -2.86 -5.87
N VAL A 26 -1.08 -3.93 -6.22
CA VAL A 26 0.28 -4.19 -5.78
C VAL A 26 1.16 -4.21 -7.01
N LEU A 27 2.19 -3.37 -7.03
CA LEU A 27 3.09 -3.24 -8.16
C LEU A 27 4.47 -3.74 -7.78
N ASP A 28 5.01 -4.63 -8.60
CA ASP A 28 6.37 -5.11 -8.44
C ASP A 28 7.28 -4.12 -9.16
N VAL A 29 8.03 -3.35 -8.41
CA VAL A 29 8.89 -2.31 -8.99
C VAL A 29 10.37 -2.66 -8.90
N ARG A 30 10.69 -3.92 -8.58
CA ARG A 30 12.08 -4.32 -8.36
C ARG A 30 12.98 -4.12 -9.56
N LYS A 31 12.44 -4.24 -10.77
CA LYS A 31 13.23 -4.10 -11.98
C LYS A 31 13.24 -2.67 -12.53
N ILE A 32 12.50 -1.79 -11.89
CA ILE A 32 12.32 -0.43 -12.38
C ILE A 32 13.03 0.58 -11.49
N THR A 33 13.06 0.33 -10.21
CA THR A 33 13.65 1.27 -9.27
C THR A 33 14.38 0.52 -8.15
N THR A 34 15.34 1.18 -7.54
CA THR A 34 16.03 0.63 -6.38
C THR A 34 15.47 1.18 -5.08
N ILE A 35 14.45 2.04 -5.15
CA ILE A 35 13.87 2.67 -3.97
C ILE A 35 13.14 1.67 -3.09
N SER A 36 12.43 0.75 -3.72
CA SER A 36 11.60 -0.19 -3.00
C SER A 36 11.35 -1.41 -3.87
N ASP A 37 10.89 -2.49 -3.27
CA ASP A 37 10.57 -3.70 -4.03
C ASP A 37 9.14 -3.71 -4.52
N TYR A 38 8.22 -3.20 -3.72
CA TYR A 38 6.80 -3.19 -4.08
C TYR A 38 6.14 -1.88 -3.66
N PHE A 39 5.24 -1.41 -4.50
CA PHE A 39 4.35 -0.32 -4.15
C PHE A 39 2.95 -0.89 -3.99
N ILE A 40 2.26 -0.47 -2.95
CA ILE A 40 0.86 -0.83 -2.76
C ILE A 40 0.07 0.47 -2.88
N VAL A 41 -0.96 0.48 -3.69
CA VAL A 41 -1.72 1.70 -3.97
C VAL A 41 -3.19 1.42 -3.69
N CYS A 42 -3.84 2.32 -3.01
CA CYS A 42 -5.27 2.18 -2.75
C CYS A 42 -5.94 3.55 -2.69
N SER A 43 -7.26 3.54 -2.68
CA SER A 43 -8.05 4.77 -2.59
C SER A 43 -8.94 4.71 -1.36
N THR A 44 -9.11 5.87 -0.73
CA THR A 44 -9.99 5.99 0.42
C THR A 44 -11.00 7.11 0.18
N SER A 45 -12.09 7.09 0.92
CA SER A 45 -13.14 8.10 0.75
C SER A 45 -13.07 9.22 1.78
N ASN A 46 -12.25 9.07 2.83
CA ASN A 46 -12.10 10.12 3.82
C ASN A 46 -10.79 9.97 4.58
N GLU A 47 -10.43 11.02 5.31
CA GLU A 47 -9.18 11.07 6.06
C GLU A 47 -9.12 10.03 7.16
N ARG A 48 -10.22 9.79 7.81
CA ARG A 48 -10.26 8.83 8.93
C ARG A 48 -9.88 7.45 8.43
N GLN A 49 -10.41 7.05 7.27
CA GLN A 49 -10.10 5.76 6.68
C GLN A 49 -8.63 5.66 6.36
N ALA A 50 -8.06 6.70 5.78
CA ALA A 50 -6.65 6.70 5.42
C ALA A 50 -5.76 6.55 6.66
N ARG A 51 -6.07 7.29 7.70
CA ARG A 51 -5.28 7.21 8.94
C ARG A 51 -5.42 5.87 9.61
N ALA A 52 -6.62 5.29 9.57
CA ALA A 52 -6.85 3.97 10.16
C ALA A 52 -6.00 2.91 9.46
N ILE A 53 -5.90 2.98 8.13
CA ILE A 53 -5.07 2.04 7.38
C ILE A 53 -3.62 2.20 7.78
N ALA A 54 -3.11 3.43 7.80
CA ALA A 54 -1.71 3.67 8.12
C ALA A 54 -1.38 3.22 9.54
N ASP A 55 -2.27 3.51 10.49
CA ASP A 55 -2.05 3.12 11.88
C ASP A 55 -2.07 1.61 12.05
N ASP A 56 -3.03 0.94 11.43
CA ASP A 56 -3.15 -0.50 11.55
C ASP A 56 -1.95 -1.20 10.92
N LEU A 57 -1.53 -0.73 9.76
CA LEU A 57 -0.38 -1.35 9.10
C LEU A 57 0.88 -1.13 9.92
N ARG A 58 1.05 0.05 10.51
CA ARG A 58 2.20 0.32 11.36
C ARG A 58 2.27 -0.70 12.50
N VAL A 59 1.15 -0.98 13.13
CA VAL A 59 1.10 -1.93 14.23
C VAL A 59 1.43 -3.34 13.75
N ARG A 60 0.81 -3.77 12.66
CA ARG A 60 1.04 -5.11 12.12
C ARG A 60 2.49 -5.32 11.70
N MET A 61 3.07 -4.31 11.06
CA MET A 61 4.46 -4.40 10.64
C MET A 61 5.39 -4.46 11.83
N LYS A 62 5.10 -3.68 12.86
CA LYS A 62 5.92 -3.69 14.06
C LYS A 62 5.90 -5.05 14.72
N GLU A 63 4.77 -5.73 14.72
CA GLU A 63 4.64 -7.05 15.32
C GLU A 63 5.54 -8.09 14.65
N ILE A 64 5.88 -7.89 13.40
CA ILE A 64 6.77 -8.80 12.70
C ILE A 64 8.17 -8.20 12.50
N GLY A 65 8.49 -7.20 13.32
CA GLY A 65 9.84 -6.65 13.35
C GLY A 65 10.16 -5.65 12.24
N LYS A 66 9.13 -5.11 11.58
CA LYS A 66 9.35 -4.14 10.52
C LYS A 66 8.93 -2.75 10.98
N ARG A 67 9.86 -1.82 10.91
CA ARG A 67 9.62 -0.48 11.39
C ARG A 67 9.25 0.46 10.26
N GLU A 68 8.29 1.33 10.52
CA GLU A 68 7.97 2.39 9.58
C GLU A 68 9.18 3.33 9.49
N MET A 69 9.67 3.57 8.28
CA MET A 69 10.81 4.43 8.07
C MET A 69 10.41 5.89 7.90
N GLY A 70 9.18 6.12 7.49
CA GLY A 70 8.69 7.47 7.34
C GLY A 70 7.24 7.45 6.88
N VAL A 71 6.53 8.54 7.14
CA VAL A 71 5.18 8.72 6.66
C VAL A 71 5.00 10.18 6.30
N GLU A 72 4.37 10.44 5.15
CA GLU A 72 4.13 11.79 4.68
C GLU A 72 2.68 11.92 4.24
N GLY A 73 2.16 13.14 4.34
CA GLY A 73 0.83 13.46 3.87
C GLY A 73 -0.30 13.04 4.78
N ILE A 74 0.03 12.61 6.01
CA ILE A 74 -0.98 12.08 6.93
C ILE A 74 -1.95 13.16 7.41
N GLU A 75 -1.55 14.42 7.36
CA GLU A 75 -2.36 15.50 7.92
C GLU A 75 -3.62 15.78 7.13
N ASP A 76 -3.50 15.94 5.81
CA ASP A 76 -4.69 16.16 5.01
C ASP A 76 -5.16 14.90 4.30
N ALA A 77 -4.31 13.87 4.31
CA ALA A 77 -4.66 12.53 3.83
C ALA A 77 -5.13 12.48 2.37
N ARG A 78 -4.67 13.42 1.54
CA ARG A 78 -4.98 13.35 0.12
C ARG A 78 -4.10 12.35 -0.60
N TRP A 79 -2.85 12.26 -0.15
CA TRP A 79 -1.91 11.27 -0.66
C TRP A 79 -0.99 10.97 0.52
N VAL A 80 -1.22 9.82 1.16
CA VAL A 80 -0.38 9.37 2.25
C VAL A 80 0.65 8.42 1.69
N LEU A 81 1.90 8.67 2.01
CA LEU A 81 3.00 7.80 1.60
C LEU A 81 3.59 7.22 2.88
N GLN A 82 3.52 5.91 3.02
CA GLN A 82 4.01 5.23 4.22
C GLN A 82 5.13 4.28 3.80
N ASP A 83 6.34 4.56 4.24
CA ASP A 83 7.55 3.91 3.77
C ASP A 83 8.05 2.91 4.81
N PHE A 84 8.19 1.66 4.40
CA PHE A 84 8.76 0.60 5.24
C PHE A 84 10.05 0.05 4.62
N GLY A 85 10.59 0.71 3.61
CA GLY A 85 11.82 0.26 2.95
C GLY A 85 11.54 -0.71 1.83
N ASP A 86 11.25 -1.95 2.17
CA ASP A 86 10.97 -2.98 1.16
C ASP A 86 9.66 -2.71 0.42
N ILE A 87 8.72 -2.07 1.08
CA ILE A 87 7.45 -1.71 0.47
C ILE A 87 7.11 -0.26 0.82
N VAL A 88 6.35 0.37 -0.06
CA VAL A 88 5.82 1.71 0.18
C VAL A 88 4.32 1.65 -0.10
N LEU A 89 3.52 2.07 0.87
CA LEU A 89 2.08 2.14 0.71
C LEU A 89 1.69 3.55 0.30
N HIS A 90 0.91 3.64 -0.78
CA HIS A 90 0.38 4.90 -1.28
C HIS A 90 -1.13 4.88 -1.07
N ILE A 91 -1.63 5.76 -0.23
CA ILE A 91 -3.07 5.88 0.02
C ILE A 91 -3.53 7.20 -0.55
N PHE A 92 -4.37 7.13 -1.58
CA PHE A 92 -4.90 8.34 -2.20
C PHE A 92 -6.34 8.55 -1.78
N HIS A 93 -6.72 9.80 -1.53
CA HIS A 93 -8.14 10.11 -1.48
C HIS A 93 -8.67 9.85 -2.88
N GLU A 94 -9.86 9.28 -2.98
CA GLU A 94 -10.39 8.85 -4.28
C GLU A 94 -10.44 10.02 -5.29
N SER A 95 -10.60 11.25 -4.82
CA SER A 95 -10.61 12.42 -5.70
C SER A 95 -9.24 12.70 -6.32
N GLN A 96 -8.18 12.14 -5.76
CA GLN A 96 -6.81 12.38 -6.23
C GLN A 96 -6.23 11.22 -7.01
N ARG A 97 -6.86 10.04 -6.93
CA ARG A 97 -6.30 8.84 -7.53
C ARG A 97 -6.06 8.99 -9.02
N GLU A 98 -7.07 9.47 -9.71
CA GLU A 98 -6.99 9.64 -11.15
C GLU A 98 -6.05 10.79 -11.50
N PHE A 99 -6.08 11.83 -10.70
CA PHE A 99 -5.26 13.00 -10.96
C PHE A 99 -3.77 12.67 -10.94
N TYR A 100 -3.32 11.88 -9.98
CA TYR A 100 -1.91 11.52 -9.89
C TYR A 100 -1.53 10.36 -10.80
N ASP A 101 -2.48 9.50 -11.14
CA ASP A 101 -2.27 8.39 -12.06
C ASP A 101 -0.96 7.65 -11.77
N ILE A 102 -0.78 7.23 -10.54
CA ILE A 102 0.45 6.57 -10.16
C ILE A 102 0.65 5.26 -10.92
N GLU A 103 -0.44 4.58 -11.27
CA GLU A 103 -0.34 3.37 -12.07
C GLU A 103 0.22 3.65 -13.45
N GLY A 104 -0.14 4.81 -14.03
CA GLY A 104 0.40 5.21 -15.33
C GLY A 104 1.88 5.52 -15.26
N LEU A 105 2.30 6.17 -14.17
CA LEU A 105 3.71 6.47 -13.97
C LEU A 105 4.55 5.21 -13.87
N TRP A 106 3.97 4.14 -13.33
CA TRP A 106 4.67 2.87 -13.17
C TRP A 106 4.08 1.81 -14.08
N ALA A 107 3.71 2.21 -15.30
CA ALA A 107 3.04 1.32 -16.24
C ALA A 107 3.86 0.07 -16.58
N ASP A 108 5.19 0.18 -16.50
CA ASP A 108 6.07 -0.96 -16.78
C ASP A 108 6.17 -1.93 -15.60
N ALA A 109 5.62 -1.58 -14.46
CA ALA A 109 5.66 -2.43 -13.30
C ALA A 109 4.69 -3.58 -13.47
N LYS A 110 5.09 -4.75 -12.99
CA LYS A 110 4.23 -5.91 -13.02
C LYS A 110 3.21 -5.81 -11.89
N GLN A 111 1.95 -6.06 -12.21
CA GLN A 111 0.91 -6.07 -11.20
C GLN A 111 0.88 -7.43 -10.54
N VAL A 112 0.90 -7.46 -9.23
CA VAL A 112 0.94 -8.70 -8.47
C VAL A 112 -0.45 -9.03 -7.95
N ARG A 113 -0.87 -10.27 -8.12
CA ARG A 113 -2.15 -10.70 -7.55
C ARG A 113 -1.99 -10.82 -6.05
N TRP A 114 -2.80 -10.09 -5.32
CA TRP A 114 -2.71 -10.08 -3.86
C TRP A 114 -3.93 -10.70 -3.19
N LYS A 115 -5.05 -10.72 -3.89
CA LYS A 115 -6.29 -11.20 -3.30
C LYS A 115 -6.47 -12.68 -3.56
N LYS A 116 -6.75 -13.43 -2.53
CA LYS A 116 -6.99 -14.85 -2.67
C LYS A 116 -8.30 -15.07 -3.42
N PRO A 117 -8.40 -16.14 -4.21
CA PRO A 117 -9.65 -16.45 -4.88
C PRO A 117 -10.77 -16.57 -3.86
N SER A 118 -11.92 -16.03 -4.19
CA SER A 118 -13.06 -16.07 -3.31
C SER A 118 -13.54 -17.49 -3.15
N LYS A 119 -13.78 -17.87 -1.92
CA LYS A 119 -14.36 -19.11 -1.67
C LYS A 119 -15.78 -18.99 -1.74
N LYS A 120 -16.34 -17.98 -1.62
CA LYS A 120 -17.64 -17.81 -1.66
C LYS A 120 -18.04 -17.61 -2.74
N SER A 121 -18.23 -17.77 -2.79
CA SER A 121 -18.57 -17.64 -3.65
C SER A 121 -19.32 -16.96 -3.78
#